data_7a14838274a506d65c798c2376507986
#
_entry.id   7a14838274a506d65c798c2376507986
#
_cell.length_a   1.000
_cell.length_b   1.000
_cell.length_c   1.000
_cell.angle_alpha   90.00
_cell.angle_beta   90.00
_cell.angle_gamma   90.00
#
_symmetry.space_group_name_H-M   'P 1'
#
loop_
_entity.id
_entity.type
_entity.pdbx_description
1 polymer ?
#
loop_
_entity_poly.entity_id
_entity_poly.type
_entity_poly.pdbx_seq_one_letter_code
_entity_poly.pdbx_strand_id
1 'polypeptide(L)'
;MILLIISGFAFLAPVKKTTIFLVGDSTMADKPLDENPERGWGQFFPRYMTDEVEIQNHAVNGRSTKSFINEHRWDTVMSRLKAGDYVMIQFGHNDSKLEDSNRSAPAHTLYKENLVRFVNDVRSKGANPILITPVMRRKFDDAGKFVDQHGYYPEVVKEVAAMMNVPLIDLHKSSEALLVKEGVENSRRLFLNIPPNHFKNYKGKAEDNTHFSEYGASSMASLVCQSIKEQNLPLAKYLKPAAFKEKFAFELPKIYTPHFKRDTFNILSYGAIADGMTLNSVAINKAIDECAKQGGGTVLIPRGSFVTGPIIMKSNINLHLDKGALVIFSPDFNQYPLVTSSFEGVDAARCQSPVVAENLENIAITGPGIMNGNGFYWRPVKKEKLTETQWKQHLQDYGGVLSADKKTWYSSEKALKGSLTNNIGKLTDGKKLVDFEDVKDFLRPNMIRIYQCKNILIEDVTFENSPAWTTHMMMSEHITIKNLKVKNPWYGTNTDALDLESCKNALVEDCNFDTGDDGICIKSGRDAEGRKRGMPTQDVIVNNCTVYHAHGGFVVGSEMSGGTNNMFVSNCTFIGTDIGLRFKTNRGRGGMVENIYVNNVNMKD
;
A
#
# COMPACT_ATOMS: atom_id res chain seq x y z
N MET A 1 57.55 2.01 -43.81
CA MET A 1 57.17 0.77 -43.13
C MET A 1 55.94 1.11 -42.27
N ILE A 2 54.74 0.86 -42.81
CA ILE A 2 53.45 1.20 -42.17
C ILE A 2 52.97 -0.05 -41.42
N LEU A 3 52.94 0.03 -40.11
CA LEU A 3 52.44 -1.04 -39.24
C LEU A 3 50.88 -0.98 -39.22
N LEU A 4 50.21 -1.94 -39.87
CA LEU A 4 48.77 -2.14 -39.74
C LEU A 4 48.49 -2.84 -38.39
N ILE A 5 47.85 -2.13 -37.47
CA ILE A 5 47.29 -2.72 -36.26
C ILE A 5 45.89 -3.24 -36.62
N ILE A 6 45.74 -4.56 -36.76
CA ILE A 6 44.44 -5.24 -36.87
C ILE A 6 43.90 -5.42 -35.47
N SER A 7 42.94 -4.55 -35.07
CA SER A 7 42.17 -4.74 -33.85
C SER A 7 41.11 -5.83 -34.09
N GLY A 8 41.36 -7.03 -33.58
CA GLY A 8 40.39 -8.12 -33.58
C GLY A 8 39.24 -7.80 -32.63
N PHE A 9 38.07 -7.48 -33.19
CA PHE A 9 36.80 -7.52 -32.44
C PHE A 9 36.45 -8.99 -32.17
N ALA A 10 36.69 -9.45 -30.94
CA ALA A 10 36.14 -10.71 -30.48
C ALA A 10 34.61 -10.52 -30.31
N PHE A 11 33.83 -11.04 -31.26
CA PHE A 11 32.40 -11.22 -31.07
C PHE A 11 32.20 -12.25 -29.94
N LEU A 12 31.88 -11.77 -28.75
CA LEU A 12 31.37 -12.64 -27.69
C LEU A 12 30.04 -13.25 -28.20
N ALA A 13 30.07 -14.57 -28.46
CA ALA A 13 28.83 -15.28 -28.77
C ALA A 13 27.81 -15.03 -27.65
N PRO A 14 26.54 -14.78 -27.96
CA PRO A 14 25.54 -14.55 -26.93
C PRO A 14 25.48 -15.76 -26.01
N VAL A 15 25.65 -15.53 -24.71
CA VAL A 15 25.52 -16.59 -23.70
C VAL A 15 24.14 -17.19 -23.82
N LYS A 16 24.05 -18.49 -24.14
CA LYS A 16 22.78 -19.20 -24.30
C LYS A 16 22.06 -19.23 -22.97
N LYS A 17 21.00 -18.44 -22.82
CA LYS A 17 20.16 -18.44 -21.62
C LYS A 17 19.42 -19.77 -21.50
N THR A 18 19.31 -20.28 -20.28
CA THR A 18 18.42 -21.40 -19.93
C THR A 18 16.99 -20.90 -19.96
N THR A 19 16.09 -21.65 -20.58
CA THR A 19 14.66 -21.31 -20.59
C THR A 19 13.90 -22.11 -19.56
N ILE A 20 12.98 -21.46 -18.83
CA ILE A 20 12.03 -22.07 -17.91
C ILE A 20 10.64 -21.95 -18.51
N PHE A 21 10.07 -23.07 -18.88
CA PHE A 21 8.71 -23.16 -19.40
C PHE A 21 7.75 -23.37 -18.25
N LEU A 22 6.71 -22.54 -18.12
CA LEU A 22 5.62 -22.70 -17.18
C LEU A 22 4.43 -23.30 -17.94
N VAL A 23 3.92 -24.44 -17.48
CA VAL A 23 2.85 -25.20 -18.12
C VAL A 23 1.77 -25.49 -17.10
N GLY A 24 0.55 -24.98 -17.36
CA GLY A 24 -0.53 -25.09 -16.38
C GLY A 24 -1.85 -24.45 -16.81
N ASP A 25 -2.67 -24.20 -15.82
CA ASP A 25 -4.02 -23.65 -15.97
C ASP A 25 -4.12 -22.15 -15.62
N SER A 26 -5.34 -21.67 -15.33
CA SER A 26 -5.63 -20.27 -15.04
C SER A 26 -4.91 -19.71 -13.82
N THR A 27 -4.57 -20.56 -12.85
CA THR A 27 -3.89 -20.12 -11.63
C THR A 27 -2.42 -19.73 -11.86
N MET A 28 -1.84 -20.22 -12.97
CA MET A 28 -0.46 -19.92 -13.40
C MET A 28 -0.41 -18.94 -14.58
N ALA A 29 -1.46 -18.87 -15.42
CA ALA A 29 -1.48 -18.17 -16.71
C ALA A 29 -1.29 -16.66 -16.60
N ASP A 30 -0.65 -16.05 -17.60
CA ASP A 30 -0.60 -14.60 -17.77
C ASP A 30 -2.00 -14.05 -18.07
N LYS A 31 -2.28 -12.87 -17.52
CA LYS A 31 -3.54 -12.14 -17.73
C LYS A 31 -3.24 -10.76 -18.31
N PRO A 32 -4.13 -10.22 -19.15
CA PRO A 32 -4.03 -8.82 -19.57
C PRO A 32 -3.97 -7.90 -18.36
N LEU A 33 -3.07 -6.91 -18.37
CA LEU A 33 -2.91 -5.99 -17.24
C LEU A 33 -4.03 -4.95 -17.19
N ASP A 34 -4.51 -4.52 -18.37
CA ASP A 34 -5.49 -3.46 -18.49
C ASP A 34 -6.88 -3.94 -18.05
N GLU A 35 -7.44 -3.30 -17.05
CA GLU A 35 -8.81 -3.49 -16.57
C GLU A 35 -9.20 -4.93 -16.18
N ASN A 36 -8.23 -5.84 -16.04
CA ASN A 36 -8.45 -7.19 -15.57
C ASN A 36 -7.72 -7.40 -14.23
N PRO A 37 -8.42 -7.61 -13.13
CA PRO A 37 -7.84 -7.79 -11.80
C PRO A 37 -7.25 -9.18 -11.56
N GLU A 38 -7.64 -10.17 -12.39
CA GLU A 38 -7.16 -11.55 -12.24
C GLU A 38 -5.69 -11.66 -12.65
N ARG A 39 -4.91 -12.40 -11.84
CA ARG A 39 -3.49 -12.71 -12.10
C ARG A 39 -3.21 -14.19 -11.89
N GLY A 40 -2.29 -14.75 -12.69
CA GLY A 40 -1.70 -16.05 -12.40
C GLY A 40 -0.33 -15.90 -11.73
N TRP A 41 0.05 -16.84 -10.88
CA TRP A 41 1.33 -16.78 -10.17
C TRP A 41 2.53 -16.84 -11.13
N GLY A 42 2.39 -17.52 -12.27
CA GLY A 42 3.43 -17.58 -13.30
C GLY A 42 3.80 -16.22 -13.88
N GLN A 43 2.84 -15.27 -13.90
CA GLN A 43 3.06 -13.88 -14.32
C GLN A 43 4.01 -13.12 -13.39
N PHE A 44 4.08 -13.53 -12.11
CA PHE A 44 4.93 -12.91 -11.09
C PHE A 44 6.25 -13.66 -10.86
N PHE A 45 6.34 -14.92 -11.27
CA PHE A 45 7.54 -15.72 -11.11
C PHE A 45 8.81 -15.07 -11.69
N PRO A 46 8.79 -14.39 -12.86
CA PRO A 46 9.95 -13.69 -13.40
C PRO A 46 10.54 -12.63 -12.46
N ARG A 47 9.73 -12.03 -11.58
CA ARG A 47 10.21 -11.02 -10.62
C ARG A 47 11.27 -11.56 -9.66
N TYR A 48 11.24 -12.87 -9.40
CA TYR A 48 12.14 -13.56 -8.48
C TYR A 48 13.36 -14.17 -9.15
N MET A 49 13.46 -14.12 -10.49
CA MET A 49 14.51 -14.77 -11.26
C MET A 49 15.51 -13.74 -11.78
N THR A 50 16.80 -14.14 -11.87
CA THR A 50 17.85 -13.32 -12.49
C THR A 50 17.67 -13.25 -14.00
N ASP A 51 18.34 -12.29 -14.65
CA ASP A 51 18.33 -12.12 -16.11
C ASP A 51 19.11 -13.21 -16.87
N GLU A 52 19.70 -14.18 -16.15
CA GLU A 52 20.41 -15.33 -16.72
C GLU A 52 19.48 -16.39 -17.31
N VAL A 53 18.18 -16.33 -16.98
CA VAL A 53 17.15 -17.21 -17.50
C VAL A 53 16.10 -16.44 -18.30
N GLU A 54 15.48 -17.14 -19.26
CA GLU A 54 14.28 -16.71 -19.95
C GLU A 54 13.08 -17.49 -19.39
N ILE A 55 11.96 -16.82 -19.12
CA ILE A 55 10.74 -17.48 -18.66
C ILE A 55 9.69 -17.37 -19.76
N GLN A 56 9.17 -18.51 -20.18
CA GLN A 56 8.07 -18.62 -21.15
C GLN A 56 6.84 -19.22 -20.46
N ASN A 57 5.83 -18.39 -20.21
CA ASN A 57 4.59 -18.85 -19.61
C ASN A 57 3.62 -19.33 -20.67
N HIS A 58 3.45 -20.66 -20.77
CA HIS A 58 2.53 -21.36 -21.66
C HIS A 58 1.22 -21.79 -20.98
N ALA A 59 1.03 -21.45 -19.70
CA ALA A 59 -0.19 -21.75 -18.99
C ALA A 59 -1.40 -21.01 -19.59
N VAL A 60 -2.56 -21.65 -19.64
CA VAL A 60 -3.76 -21.09 -20.27
C VAL A 60 -5.01 -21.34 -19.43
N ASN A 61 -5.87 -20.31 -19.32
CA ASN A 61 -7.12 -20.36 -18.57
C ASN A 61 -7.99 -21.56 -18.98
N GLY A 62 -8.49 -22.29 -17.97
CA GLY A 62 -9.46 -23.37 -18.16
C GLY A 62 -8.89 -24.66 -18.73
N ARG A 63 -7.56 -24.81 -18.85
CA ARG A 63 -6.95 -26.02 -19.42
C ARG A 63 -6.69 -27.07 -18.34
N SER A 64 -6.99 -28.31 -18.69
CA SER A 64 -6.58 -29.52 -18.01
C SER A 64 -5.39 -30.16 -18.73
N THR A 65 -4.77 -31.19 -18.17
CA THR A 65 -3.74 -31.99 -18.86
C THR A 65 -4.25 -32.52 -20.21
N LYS A 66 -5.50 -33.02 -20.24
CA LYS A 66 -6.16 -33.51 -21.45
C LYS A 66 -6.34 -32.42 -22.51
N SER A 67 -6.99 -31.32 -22.16
CA SER A 67 -7.25 -30.26 -23.13
C SER A 67 -5.96 -29.58 -23.60
N PHE A 68 -4.95 -29.46 -22.74
CA PHE A 68 -3.64 -28.91 -23.11
C PHE A 68 -2.93 -29.75 -24.18
N ILE A 69 -3.06 -31.09 -24.09
CA ILE A 69 -2.54 -32.00 -25.11
C ILE A 69 -3.40 -31.92 -26.40
N ASN A 70 -4.72 -32.04 -26.28
CA ASN A 70 -5.63 -32.12 -27.42
C ASN A 70 -5.65 -30.83 -28.27
N GLU A 71 -5.35 -29.67 -27.66
CA GLU A 71 -5.23 -28.38 -28.34
C GLU A 71 -3.82 -28.13 -28.91
N HIS A 72 -2.96 -29.14 -28.95
CA HIS A 72 -1.57 -29.06 -29.46
C HIS A 72 -0.70 -28.00 -28.74
N ARG A 73 -1.09 -27.57 -27.53
CA ARG A 73 -0.31 -26.62 -26.73
C ARG A 73 0.97 -27.26 -26.21
N TRP A 74 0.89 -28.54 -25.86
CA TRP A 74 2.06 -29.31 -25.46
C TRP A 74 3.06 -29.44 -26.60
N ASP A 75 2.61 -29.67 -27.82
CA ASP A 75 3.47 -29.75 -29.01
C ASP A 75 4.23 -28.44 -29.24
N THR A 76 3.60 -27.30 -28.94
CA THR A 76 4.23 -25.97 -29.01
C THR A 76 5.39 -25.84 -28.00
N VAL A 77 5.21 -26.32 -26.76
CA VAL A 77 6.28 -26.33 -25.75
C VAL A 77 7.42 -27.25 -26.22
N MET A 78 7.08 -28.47 -26.63
CA MET A 78 8.05 -29.48 -27.08
C MET A 78 8.86 -29.06 -28.29
N SER A 79 8.30 -28.23 -29.18
CA SER A 79 9.00 -27.69 -30.35
C SER A 79 10.07 -26.67 -30.01
N ARG A 80 9.93 -25.96 -28.88
CA ARG A 80 10.85 -24.92 -28.40
C ARG A 80 11.88 -25.43 -27.39
N LEU A 81 11.58 -26.55 -26.74
CA LEU A 81 12.35 -27.10 -25.63
C LEU A 81 13.72 -27.60 -26.08
N LYS A 82 14.77 -27.26 -25.35
CA LYS A 82 16.17 -27.62 -25.61
C LYS A 82 16.77 -28.33 -24.39
N ALA A 83 17.84 -29.07 -24.64
CA ALA A 83 18.61 -29.70 -23.56
C ALA A 83 19.11 -28.66 -22.55
N GLY A 84 18.90 -28.93 -21.27
CA GLY A 84 19.24 -28.08 -20.14
C GLY A 84 18.15 -27.09 -19.73
N ASP A 85 17.07 -26.94 -20.50
CA ASP A 85 15.90 -26.15 -20.11
C ASP A 85 15.10 -26.82 -18.98
N TYR A 86 14.17 -26.07 -18.39
CA TYR A 86 13.27 -26.57 -17.34
C TYR A 86 11.82 -26.46 -17.76
N VAL A 87 10.99 -27.40 -17.34
CA VAL A 87 9.52 -27.33 -17.51
C VAL A 87 8.86 -27.54 -16.17
N MET A 88 8.17 -26.50 -15.68
CA MET A 88 7.40 -26.52 -14.44
C MET A 88 5.92 -26.78 -14.78
N ILE A 89 5.37 -27.87 -14.25
CA ILE A 89 4.08 -28.42 -14.67
C ILE A 89 3.10 -28.41 -13.51
N GLN A 90 1.99 -27.66 -13.62
CA GLN A 90 0.92 -27.57 -12.63
C GLN A 90 -0.45 -27.65 -13.27
N PHE A 91 -1.20 -28.70 -13.00
CA PHE A 91 -2.59 -28.91 -13.39
C PHE A 91 -3.39 -29.53 -12.25
N GLY A 92 -4.72 -29.70 -12.43
CA GLY A 92 -5.61 -30.37 -11.49
C GLY A 92 -6.99 -29.71 -11.36
N HIS A 93 -7.04 -28.37 -11.36
CA HIS A 93 -8.29 -27.62 -11.19
C HIS A 93 -9.35 -27.89 -12.26
N ASN A 94 -8.91 -28.15 -13.49
CA ASN A 94 -9.82 -28.44 -14.60
C ASN A 94 -9.92 -29.91 -14.91
N ASP A 95 -8.90 -30.70 -14.60
CA ASP A 95 -8.92 -32.17 -14.70
C ASP A 95 -9.98 -32.76 -13.80
N SER A 96 -10.26 -32.17 -12.65
CA SER A 96 -11.26 -32.60 -11.66
C SER A 96 -12.71 -32.33 -12.08
N LYS A 97 -12.95 -31.63 -13.19
CA LYS A 97 -14.30 -31.37 -13.72
C LYS A 97 -14.79 -32.57 -14.52
N LEU A 98 -15.16 -33.65 -13.81
CA LEU A 98 -15.48 -34.95 -14.41
C LEU A 98 -16.69 -34.90 -15.34
N GLU A 99 -17.59 -33.95 -15.17
CA GLU A 99 -18.75 -33.69 -16.02
C GLU A 99 -18.41 -33.02 -17.37
N ASP A 100 -17.22 -32.44 -17.50
CA ASP A 100 -16.78 -31.80 -18.74
C ASP A 100 -15.87 -32.75 -19.55
N SER A 101 -16.44 -33.39 -20.55
CA SER A 101 -15.73 -34.36 -21.39
C SER A 101 -14.49 -33.84 -22.09
N ASN A 102 -14.39 -32.53 -22.32
CA ASN A 102 -13.24 -31.90 -22.96
C ASN A 102 -12.04 -31.71 -22.00
N ARG A 103 -12.32 -31.54 -20.70
CA ARG A 103 -11.31 -31.28 -19.68
C ARG A 103 -11.11 -32.43 -18.71
N SER A 104 -12.11 -33.26 -18.52
CA SER A 104 -12.10 -34.36 -17.57
C SER A 104 -10.91 -35.30 -17.77
N ALA A 105 -10.10 -35.44 -16.72
CA ALA A 105 -9.03 -36.42 -16.63
C ALA A 105 -9.03 -37.01 -15.22
N PRO A 106 -9.65 -38.22 -15.02
CA PRO A 106 -9.73 -38.84 -13.70
C PRO A 106 -8.34 -39.03 -13.08
N ALA A 107 -8.20 -38.76 -11.78
CA ALA A 107 -6.93 -38.60 -11.08
C ALA A 107 -5.98 -39.81 -11.25
N HIS A 108 -6.43 -41.02 -10.94
CA HIS A 108 -5.61 -42.24 -10.94
C HIS A 108 -5.41 -42.90 -12.32
N THR A 109 -6.05 -42.39 -13.37
CA THR A 109 -5.95 -42.88 -14.75
C THR A 109 -5.39 -41.82 -15.69
N LEU A 110 -6.23 -41.18 -16.50
CA LEU A 110 -5.80 -40.25 -17.56
C LEU A 110 -4.92 -39.07 -17.04
N TYR A 111 -5.23 -38.50 -15.87
CA TYR A 111 -4.42 -37.44 -15.30
C TYR A 111 -3.00 -37.96 -14.97
N LYS A 112 -2.90 -39.11 -14.32
CA LYS A 112 -1.63 -39.77 -13.99
C LYS A 112 -0.82 -40.08 -15.26
N GLU A 113 -1.48 -40.68 -16.28
CA GLU A 113 -0.88 -40.99 -17.56
C GLU A 113 -0.34 -39.77 -18.27
N ASN A 114 -1.10 -38.65 -18.28
CA ASN A 114 -0.68 -37.39 -18.87
C ASN A 114 0.54 -36.78 -18.16
N LEU A 115 0.59 -36.82 -16.83
CA LEU A 115 1.76 -36.35 -16.06
C LEU A 115 3.01 -37.20 -16.37
N VAL A 116 2.86 -38.52 -16.43
CA VAL A 116 3.94 -39.46 -16.83
C VAL A 116 4.44 -39.12 -18.23
N ARG A 117 3.52 -38.88 -19.17
CA ARG A 117 3.83 -38.48 -20.54
C ARG A 117 4.61 -37.17 -20.55
N PHE A 118 4.16 -36.11 -19.86
CA PHE A 118 4.86 -34.85 -19.82
C PHE A 118 6.29 -35.00 -19.31
N VAL A 119 6.52 -35.76 -18.24
CA VAL A 119 7.85 -36.01 -17.70
C VAL A 119 8.74 -36.73 -18.71
N ASN A 120 8.24 -37.78 -19.37
CA ASN A 120 9.00 -38.55 -20.36
C ASN A 120 9.36 -37.67 -21.58
N ASP A 121 8.39 -36.92 -22.10
CA ASP A 121 8.58 -36.05 -23.26
C ASP A 121 9.64 -34.98 -22.95
N VAL A 122 9.61 -34.33 -21.79
CA VAL A 122 10.60 -33.34 -21.36
C VAL A 122 11.99 -33.98 -21.29
N ARG A 123 12.10 -35.15 -20.67
CA ARG A 123 13.37 -35.90 -20.56
C ARG A 123 13.92 -36.34 -21.92
N SER A 124 13.06 -36.68 -22.86
CA SER A 124 13.46 -37.06 -24.22
C SER A 124 14.22 -35.94 -24.97
N LYS A 125 14.00 -34.68 -24.57
CA LYS A 125 14.71 -33.49 -25.07
C LYS A 125 15.98 -33.14 -24.29
N GLY A 126 16.34 -33.92 -23.27
CA GLY A 126 17.43 -33.61 -22.36
C GLY A 126 17.13 -32.42 -21.44
N ALA A 127 15.85 -32.07 -21.25
CA ALA A 127 15.39 -31.02 -20.39
C ALA A 127 14.94 -31.56 -19.02
N ASN A 128 14.70 -30.67 -18.06
CA ASN A 128 14.48 -30.98 -16.66
C ASN A 128 13.01 -30.72 -16.26
N PRO A 129 12.19 -31.77 -16.02
CA PRO A 129 10.82 -31.60 -15.53
C PRO A 129 10.81 -31.29 -14.03
N ILE A 130 9.86 -30.44 -13.60
CA ILE A 130 9.51 -30.16 -12.20
C ILE A 130 7.99 -30.25 -12.10
N LEU A 131 7.50 -31.12 -11.22
CA LEU A 131 6.08 -31.23 -10.95
C LEU A 131 5.67 -30.31 -9.80
N ILE A 132 4.50 -29.69 -9.95
CA ILE A 132 3.93 -28.79 -8.94
C ILE A 132 2.50 -29.27 -8.63
N THR A 133 2.18 -29.47 -7.35
CA THR A 133 0.81 -29.80 -6.96
C THR A 133 -0.12 -28.62 -7.23
N PRO A 134 -1.42 -28.86 -7.56
CA PRO A 134 -2.38 -27.77 -7.76
C PRO A 134 -2.46 -26.90 -6.50
N VAL A 135 -2.49 -25.58 -6.70
CA VAL A 135 -2.59 -24.62 -5.60
C VAL A 135 -3.97 -24.68 -4.94
N MET A 136 -4.07 -24.41 -3.64
CA MET A 136 -5.32 -24.46 -2.90
C MET A 136 -6.38 -23.47 -3.40
N ARG A 137 -7.64 -23.92 -3.43
CA ARG A 137 -8.82 -23.04 -3.44
C ARG A 137 -9.13 -22.60 -2.03
N ARG A 138 -9.59 -21.37 -1.87
CA ARG A 138 -10.00 -20.86 -0.57
C ARG A 138 -11.39 -21.35 -0.23
N LYS A 139 -11.49 -22.27 0.73
CA LYS A 139 -12.76 -22.66 1.33
C LYS A 139 -12.60 -22.89 2.83
N PHE A 140 -13.52 -22.32 3.58
CA PHE A 140 -13.69 -22.58 5.01
C PHE A 140 -15.14 -23.02 5.25
N ASP A 141 -15.35 -23.86 6.24
CA ASP A 141 -16.69 -24.22 6.72
C ASP A 141 -17.25 -23.13 7.63
N ASP A 142 -18.48 -23.30 8.10
CA ASP A 142 -19.18 -22.35 8.97
C ASP A 142 -18.51 -22.18 10.34
N ALA A 143 -17.68 -23.13 10.76
CA ALA A 143 -16.88 -23.08 11.97
C ALA A 143 -15.51 -22.40 11.75
N GLY A 144 -15.21 -21.96 10.52
CA GLY A 144 -13.94 -21.30 10.15
C GLY A 144 -12.79 -22.28 9.95
N LYS A 145 -13.05 -23.57 9.83
CA LYS A 145 -12.04 -24.58 9.53
C LYS A 145 -11.83 -24.69 8.02
N PHE A 146 -10.56 -24.77 7.61
CA PHE A 146 -10.20 -24.91 6.21
C PHE A 146 -10.66 -26.26 5.62
N VAL A 147 -11.15 -26.26 4.38
CA VAL A 147 -11.69 -27.43 3.67
C VAL A 147 -11.00 -27.60 2.32
N ASP A 148 -10.23 -28.66 2.17
CA ASP A 148 -9.63 -29.03 0.88
C ASP A 148 -10.69 -29.51 -0.13
N GLN A 149 -10.55 -29.05 -1.38
CA GLN A 149 -11.48 -29.34 -2.48
C GLN A 149 -10.81 -30.08 -3.67
N HIS A 150 -9.55 -30.51 -3.52
CA HIS A 150 -8.76 -31.04 -4.65
C HIS A 150 -8.81 -32.57 -4.77
N GLY A 151 -9.38 -33.26 -3.78
CA GLY A 151 -9.45 -34.73 -3.79
C GLY A 151 -8.08 -35.38 -4.00
N TYR A 152 -7.99 -36.38 -4.87
CA TYR A 152 -6.76 -37.15 -5.09
C TYR A 152 -5.72 -36.48 -6.03
N TYR A 153 -6.02 -35.34 -6.66
CA TYR A 153 -5.12 -34.74 -7.66
C TYR A 153 -3.74 -34.34 -7.10
N PRO A 154 -3.62 -33.71 -5.93
CA PRO A 154 -2.31 -33.43 -5.33
C PRO A 154 -1.52 -34.69 -4.99
N GLU A 155 -2.21 -35.76 -4.51
CA GLU A 155 -1.58 -37.04 -4.17
C GLU A 155 -1.00 -37.71 -5.39
N VAL A 156 -1.73 -37.73 -6.50
CA VAL A 156 -1.26 -38.31 -7.77
C VAL A 156 -0.05 -37.59 -8.32
N VAL A 157 0.04 -36.26 -8.18
CA VAL A 157 1.26 -35.52 -8.54
C VAL A 157 2.47 -35.99 -7.70
N LYS A 158 2.27 -36.17 -6.38
CA LYS A 158 3.28 -36.69 -5.47
C LYS A 158 3.71 -38.10 -5.82
N GLU A 159 2.76 -38.97 -6.14
CA GLU A 159 3.03 -40.35 -6.59
C GLU A 159 3.88 -40.37 -7.87
N VAL A 160 3.50 -39.59 -8.88
CA VAL A 160 4.26 -39.53 -10.15
C VAL A 160 5.64 -38.95 -9.92
N ALA A 161 5.76 -37.91 -9.11
CA ALA A 161 7.05 -37.32 -8.77
C ALA A 161 8.00 -38.32 -8.10
N ALA A 162 7.48 -39.10 -7.13
CA ALA A 162 8.25 -40.13 -6.44
C ALA A 162 8.58 -41.31 -7.39
N MET A 163 7.61 -41.81 -8.14
CA MET A 163 7.76 -42.96 -9.07
C MET A 163 8.79 -42.67 -10.15
N MET A 164 8.82 -41.44 -10.66
CA MET A 164 9.71 -41.03 -11.75
C MET A 164 10.97 -40.31 -11.29
N ASN A 165 11.16 -40.16 -9.99
CA ASN A 165 12.27 -39.38 -9.40
C ASN A 165 12.39 -37.98 -10.03
N VAL A 166 11.30 -37.19 -9.95
CA VAL A 166 11.20 -35.82 -10.47
C VAL A 166 11.10 -34.86 -9.29
N PRO A 167 11.80 -33.72 -9.32
CA PRO A 167 11.60 -32.67 -8.31
C PRO A 167 10.12 -32.27 -8.18
N LEU A 168 9.66 -32.14 -6.93
CA LEU A 168 8.29 -31.80 -6.58
C LEU A 168 8.24 -30.49 -5.79
N ILE A 169 7.42 -29.55 -6.23
CA ILE A 169 7.02 -28.39 -5.44
C ILE A 169 5.60 -28.62 -4.90
N ASP A 170 5.49 -28.86 -3.59
CA ASP A 170 4.19 -29.07 -2.93
C ASP A 170 3.50 -27.73 -2.64
N LEU A 171 3.05 -27.07 -3.72
CA LEU A 171 2.35 -25.78 -3.63
C LEU A 171 0.97 -25.94 -2.95
N HIS A 172 0.36 -27.12 -3.05
CA HIS A 172 -0.88 -27.45 -2.35
C HIS A 172 -0.71 -27.27 -0.84
N LYS A 173 0.29 -27.94 -0.26
CA LYS A 173 0.58 -27.86 1.18
C LYS A 173 1.01 -26.46 1.62
N SER A 174 1.87 -25.80 0.86
CA SER A 174 2.37 -24.47 1.23
C SER A 174 1.30 -23.39 1.13
N SER A 175 0.41 -23.47 0.13
CA SER A 175 -0.73 -22.54 0.01
C SER A 175 -1.81 -22.82 1.06
N GLU A 176 -2.06 -24.09 1.44
CA GLU A 176 -2.92 -24.41 2.60
C GLU A 176 -2.40 -23.73 3.87
N ALA A 177 -1.12 -23.91 4.17
CA ALA A 177 -0.51 -23.30 5.35
C ALA A 177 -0.65 -21.77 5.37
N LEU A 178 -0.50 -21.12 4.20
CA LEU A 178 -0.74 -19.69 4.05
C LEU A 178 -2.20 -19.33 4.34
N LEU A 179 -3.18 -20.05 3.75
CA LEU A 179 -4.61 -19.79 3.93
C LEU A 179 -5.06 -19.97 5.37
N VAL A 180 -4.58 -21.03 6.03
CA VAL A 180 -4.86 -21.28 7.45
C VAL A 180 -4.27 -20.18 8.33
N LYS A 181 -3.04 -19.75 8.05
CA LYS A 181 -2.38 -18.63 8.77
C LYS A 181 -3.13 -17.32 8.63
N GLU A 182 -3.58 -16.99 7.42
CA GLU A 182 -4.36 -15.77 7.14
C GLU A 182 -5.77 -15.81 7.72
N GLY A 183 -6.34 -17.01 7.85
CA GLY A 183 -7.70 -17.21 8.34
C GLY A 183 -8.80 -16.79 7.37
N VAL A 184 -10.06 -16.87 7.83
CA VAL A 184 -11.26 -16.69 6.98
C VAL A 184 -11.28 -15.31 6.31
N GLU A 185 -11.07 -14.23 7.06
CA GLU A 185 -11.24 -12.89 6.50
C GLU A 185 -10.00 -12.42 5.71
N ASN A 186 -8.81 -12.51 6.29
CA ASN A 186 -7.61 -11.97 5.64
C ASN A 186 -7.24 -12.73 4.36
N SER A 187 -7.53 -14.04 4.29
CA SER A 187 -7.26 -14.83 3.07
C SER A 187 -8.08 -14.37 1.85
N ARG A 188 -9.16 -13.60 2.03
CA ARG A 188 -9.95 -13.03 0.92
C ARG A 188 -9.11 -12.18 -0.02
N ARG A 189 -8.15 -11.43 0.53
CA ARG A 189 -7.26 -10.53 -0.26
C ARG A 189 -6.36 -11.26 -1.25
N LEU A 190 -6.11 -12.56 -1.04
CA LEU A 190 -5.35 -13.39 -1.96
C LEU A 190 -6.13 -13.72 -3.24
N PHE A 191 -7.45 -13.59 -3.22
CA PHE A 191 -8.36 -14.01 -4.27
C PHE A 191 -9.18 -12.84 -4.83
N LEU A 192 -9.95 -13.12 -5.91
CA LEU A 192 -10.76 -12.07 -6.54
C LEU A 192 -12.04 -11.79 -5.74
N ASN A 193 -11.91 -11.00 -4.70
CA ASN A 193 -13.03 -10.43 -3.97
C ASN A 193 -13.18 -8.95 -4.36
N ILE A 194 -13.99 -8.67 -5.39
CA ILE A 194 -14.04 -7.38 -6.07
C ILE A 194 -15.44 -6.78 -5.94
N PRO A 195 -15.56 -5.50 -5.52
CA PRO A 195 -16.82 -4.77 -5.53
C PRO A 195 -17.40 -4.63 -6.94
N PRO A 196 -18.73 -4.48 -7.08
CA PRO A 196 -19.34 -4.26 -8.39
C PRO A 196 -18.80 -3.01 -9.10
N ASN A 197 -18.64 -3.09 -10.41
CA ASN A 197 -18.18 -1.99 -11.27
C ASN A 197 -16.80 -1.41 -10.93
N HIS A 198 -15.96 -2.15 -10.20
CA HIS A 198 -14.60 -1.71 -9.89
C HIS A 198 -13.66 -1.84 -11.09
N PHE A 199 -13.87 -2.86 -11.91
CA PHE A 199 -13.10 -3.09 -13.14
C PHE A 199 -14.03 -3.23 -14.35
N LYS A 200 -13.60 -2.73 -15.52
CA LYS A 200 -14.38 -2.75 -16.75
C LYS A 200 -14.86 -4.15 -17.16
N ASN A 201 -14.01 -5.15 -16.97
CA ASN A 201 -14.30 -6.53 -17.31
C ASN A 201 -15.08 -7.30 -16.23
N TYR A 202 -15.31 -6.66 -15.05
CA TYR A 202 -16.03 -7.23 -13.91
C TYR A 202 -17.15 -6.29 -13.47
N LYS A 203 -18.28 -6.33 -14.19
CA LYS A 203 -19.44 -5.44 -13.92
C LYS A 203 -20.19 -5.79 -12.65
N GLY A 204 -20.20 -7.06 -12.26
CA GLY A 204 -20.82 -7.56 -11.04
C GLY A 204 -19.85 -7.62 -9.86
N LYS A 205 -20.37 -7.94 -8.65
CA LYS A 205 -19.56 -8.38 -7.52
C LYS A 205 -18.88 -9.69 -7.91
N ALA A 206 -17.57 -9.78 -7.78
CA ALA A 206 -16.86 -11.03 -7.91
C ALA A 206 -16.48 -11.56 -6.52
N GLU A 207 -16.83 -12.81 -6.24
CA GLU A 207 -16.38 -13.58 -5.09
C GLU A 207 -15.81 -14.89 -5.61
N ASP A 208 -14.63 -14.82 -6.18
CA ASP A 208 -13.92 -15.99 -6.72
C ASP A 208 -12.86 -16.45 -5.73
N ASN A 209 -13.00 -17.66 -5.25
CA ASN A 209 -12.09 -18.29 -4.29
C ASN A 209 -11.08 -19.25 -4.95
N THR A 210 -10.90 -19.15 -6.27
CA THR A 210 -9.96 -19.97 -7.06
C THR A 210 -8.89 -19.10 -7.72
N HIS A 211 -9.28 -17.95 -8.31
CA HIS A 211 -8.39 -17.09 -9.06
C HIS A 211 -7.84 -15.95 -8.17
N PHE A 212 -6.59 -15.57 -8.42
CA PHE A 212 -5.86 -14.68 -7.55
C PHE A 212 -6.01 -13.20 -7.92
N SER A 213 -6.00 -12.36 -6.88
CA SER A 213 -5.61 -10.97 -6.97
C SER A 213 -4.11 -10.85 -7.31
N GLU A 214 -3.62 -9.66 -7.59
CA GLU A 214 -2.19 -9.42 -7.75
C GLU A 214 -1.38 -9.85 -6.53
N TYR A 215 -1.86 -9.49 -5.33
CA TYR A 215 -1.25 -9.89 -4.07
C TYR A 215 -1.21 -11.42 -3.91
N GLY A 216 -2.32 -12.10 -4.22
CA GLY A 216 -2.37 -13.57 -4.15
C GLY A 216 -1.43 -14.25 -5.14
N ALA A 217 -1.40 -13.79 -6.38
CA ALA A 217 -0.51 -14.35 -7.41
C ALA A 217 0.97 -14.17 -7.05
N SER A 218 1.35 -12.99 -6.55
CA SER A 218 2.69 -12.73 -6.04
C SER A 218 3.05 -13.61 -4.85
N SER A 219 2.09 -13.80 -3.91
CA SER A 219 2.29 -14.69 -2.76
C SER A 219 2.53 -16.13 -3.18
N MET A 220 1.76 -16.67 -4.14
CA MET A 220 1.94 -18.03 -4.66
C MET A 220 3.28 -18.18 -5.39
N ALA A 221 3.69 -17.20 -6.20
CA ALA A 221 5.01 -17.18 -6.83
C ALA A 221 6.15 -17.22 -5.79
N SER A 222 6.01 -16.48 -4.70
CA SER A 222 6.94 -16.50 -3.58
C SER A 222 7.05 -17.90 -2.93
N LEU A 223 5.93 -18.59 -2.70
CA LEU A 223 5.93 -19.95 -2.15
C LEU A 223 6.65 -20.95 -3.09
N VAL A 224 6.47 -20.81 -4.40
CA VAL A 224 7.17 -21.62 -5.41
C VAL A 224 8.68 -21.36 -5.31
N CYS A 225 9.12 -20.12 -5.27
CA CYS A 225 10.53 -19.74 -5.16
C CYS A 225 11.15 -20.19 -3.83
N GLN A 226 10.39 -20.10 -2.74
CA GLN A 226 10.81 -20.60 -1.44
C GLN A 226 11.06 -22.11 -1.48
N SER A 227 10.14 -22.88 -2.09
CA SER A 227 10.29 -24.34 -2.26
C SER A 227 11.50 -24.70 -3.13
N ILE A 228 11.77 -23.96 -4.22
CA ILE A 228 12.97 -24.14 -5.06
C ILE A 228 14.24 -23.96 -4.22
N LYS A 229 14.27 -22.96 -3.35
CA LYS A 229 15.42 -22.66 -2.48
C LYS A 229 15.58 -23.69 -1.37
N GLU A 230 14.51 -24.02 -0.65
CA GLU A 230 14.55 -24.95 0.49
C GLU A 230 14.96 -26.35 0.09
N GLN A 231 14.54 -26.79 -1.08
CA GLN A 231 14.93 -28.09 -1.65
C GLN A 231 16.29 -28.06 -2.39
N ASN A 232 16.93 -26.88 -2.46
CA ASN A 232 18.17 -26.68 -3.21
C ASN A 232 18.09 -27.22 -4.65
N LEU A 233 16.95 -26.98 -5.32
CA LEU A 233 16.78 -27.41 -6.70
C LEU A 233 17.80 -26.70 -7.62
N PRO A 234 18.21 -27.30 -8.75
CA PRO A 234 19.17 -26.66 -9.67
C PRO A 234 18.78 -25.27 -10.16
N LEU A 235 17.45 -24.94 -10.12
CA LEU A 235 16.93 -23.60 -10.40
C LEU A 235 17.28 -22.56 -9.33
N ALA A 236 17.64 -22.96 -8.12
CA ALA A 236 17.94 -22.05 -7.01
C ALA A 236 19.06 -21.04 -7.34
N LYS A 237 20.01 -21.42 -8.19
CA LYS A 237 21.10 -20.55 -8.64
C LYS A 237 20.64 -19.34 -9.48
N TYR A 238 19.45 -19.45 -10.07
CA TYR A 238 18.84 -18.38 -10.87
C TYR A 238 17.83 -17.53 -10.08
N LEU A 239 17.54 -17.89 -8.83
CA LEU A 239 16.77 -17.02 -7.97
C LEU A 239 17.59 -15.76 -7.68
N LYS A 240 16.97 -14.60 -7.83
CA LYS A 240 17.58 -13.38 -7.33
C LYS A 240 17.97 -13.61 -5.87
N PRO A 241 19.14 -13.16 -5.42
CA PRO A 241 19.48 -13.21 -4.02
C PRO A 241 18.28 -12.69 -3.26
N ALA A 242 17.72 -13.54 -2.38
CA ALA A 242 16.43 -13.23 -1.79
C ALA A 242 16.54 -11.93 -1.01
N ALA A 243 15.85 -10.93 -1.46
CA ALA A 243 15.39 -9.85 -0.63
C ALA A 243 14.55 -10.35 0.58
N PHE A 244 14.35 -11.63 0.73
CA PHE A 244 13.36 -12.28 1.61
C PHE A 244 13.93 -13.09 2.77
N LYS A 245 15.22 -13.04 3.02
CA LYS A 245 15.85 -13.40 4.31
C LYS A 245 17.19 -12.71 4.44
N GLU A 246 17.30 -11.45 4.18
CA GLU A 246 18.25 -10.68 4.96
C GLU A 246 17.81 -10.87 6.43
N LYS A 247 18.70 -11.39 7.25
CA LYS A 247 18.57 -11.16 8.68
C LYS A 247 18.67 -9.64 8.81
N PHE A 248 17.52 -8.99 8.95
CA PHE A 248 17.51 -7.59 9.33
C PHE A 248 18.37 -7.47 10.59
N ALA A 249 19.11 -6.38 10.73
CA ALA A 249 19.80 -6.09 11.98
C ALA A 249 18.80 -5.87 13.14
N PHE A 250 17.50 -5.95 12.88
CA PHE A 250 16.40 -5.84 13.83
C PHE A 250 15.26 -6.83 13.48
N GLU A 251 14.46 -7.19 14.46
CA GLU A 251 13.21 -7.93 14.24
C GLU A 251 12.12 -6.98 13.71
N LEU A 252 11.34 -7.44 12.72
CA LEU A 252 10.19 -6.67 12.24
C LEU A 252 9.18 -6.45 13.38
N PRO A 253 8.66 -5.24 13.54
CA PRO A 253 7.80 -4.91 14.67
C PRO A 253 6.50 -5.71 14.64
N LYS A 254 6.05 -6.09 15.81
CA LYS A 254 4.70 -6.61 16.02
C LYS A 254 3.76 -5.44 16.30
N ILE A 255 2.83 -5.22 15.37
CA ILE A 255 1.91 -4.10 15.42
C ILE A 255 0.54 -4.59 15.88
N TYR A 256 -0.04 -3.92 16.84
CA TYR A 256 -1.37 -4.22 17.36
C TYR A 256 -2.39 -3.28 16.72
N THR A 257 -3.49 -3.85 16.22
CA THR A 257 -4.63 -3.10 15.69
C THR A 257 -5.74 -2.99 16.73
N PRO A 258 -6.48 -1.87 16.77
CA PRO A 258 -7.58 -1.71 17.71
C PRO A 258 -8.76 -2.62 17.37
N HIS A 259 -9.49 -3.02 18.42
CA HIS A 259 -10.76 -3.73 18.31
C HIS A 259 -11.86 -2.91 18.95
N PHE A 260 -13.02 -2.88 18.32
CA PHE A 260 -14.16 -2.06 18.75
C PHE A 260 -15.37 -2.91 19.09
N LYS A 261 -16.22 -2.40 19.98
CA LYS A 261 -17.56 -2.93 20.21
C LYS A 261 -18.38 -2.83 18.92
N ARG A 262 -19.39 -3.69 18.78
CA ARG A 262 -20.27 -3.72 17.59
C ARG A 262 -21.32 -2.62 17.58
N ASP A 263 -21.43 -1.83 18.65
CA ASP A 263 -22.41 -0.75 18.76
C ASP A 263 -22.11 0.35 17.74
N THR A 264 -23.18 0.83 17.08
CA THR A 264 -23.07 1.84 16.03
C THR A 264 -23.90 3.07 16.37
N PHE A 265 -23.28 4.24 16.28
CA PHE A 265 -23.84 5.55 16.60
C PHE A 265 -23.89 6.38 15.31
N ASN A 266 -25.06 6.39 14.65
CA ASN A 266 -25.23 7.14 13.41
C ASN A 266 -25.41 8.63 13.71
N ILE A 267 -24.59 9.51 13.12
CA ILE A 267 -24.61 10.96 13.34
C ILE A 267 -25.96 11.61 13.03
N LEU A 268 -26.76 11.03 12.12
CA LEU A 268 -28.10 11.52 11.81
C LEU A 268 -29.02 11.44 13.03
N SER A 269 -28.87 10.44 13.89
CA SER A 269 -29.62 10.30 15.13
C SER A 269 -29.29 11.38 16.17
N TYR A 270 -28.22 12.13 15.94
CA TYR A 270 -27.74 13.22 16.79
C TYR A 270 -27.98 14.60 16.18
N GLY A 271 -28.73 14.66 15.07
CA GLY A 271 -29.12 15.89 14.41
C GLY A 271 -28.24 16.36 13.28
N ALA A 272 -27.33 15.48 12.75
CA ALA A 272 -26.57 15.82 11.56
C ALA A 272 -27.49 15.91 10.31
N ILE A 273 -27.19 16.86 9.43
CA ILE A 273 -27.91 17.12 8.19
C ILE A 273 -26.96 17.01 7.00
N ALA A 274 -27.31 16.16 6.04
CA ALA A 274 -26.47 15.80 4.90
C ALA A 274 -26.71 16.69 3.66
N ASP A 275 -26.82 18.01 3.85
CA ASP A 275 -27.15 18.97 2.78
C ASP A 275 -25.94 19.69 2.16
N GLY A 276 -24.73 19.44 2.67
CA GLY A 276 -23.51 20.10 2.22
C GLY A 276 -23.37 21.57 2.64
N MET A 277 -24.23 22.07 3.51
CA MET A 277 -24.25 23.47 3.97
C MET A 277 -24.35 23.61 5.49
N THR A 278 -25.20 22.83 6.14
CA THR A 278 -25.41 22.88 7.59
C THR A 278 -24.15 22.42 8.35
N LEU A 279 -23.74 23.21 9.35
CA LEU A 279 -22.60 22.87 10.21
C LEU A 279 -22.96 21.74 11.18
N ASN A 280 -22.30 20.61 11.06
CA ASN A 280 -22.57 19.37 11.79
C ASN A 280 -21.64 19.10 12.98
N SER A 281 -20.75 20.03 13.34
CA SER A 281 -19.73 19.82 14.39
C SER A 281 -20.35 19.34 15.71
N VAL A 282 -21.45 19.95 16.11
CA VAL A 282 -22.15 19.60 17.36
C VAL A 282 -22.71 18.17 17.30
N ALA A 283 -23.37 17.82 16.19
CA ALA A 283 -23.99 16.51 16.01
C ALA A 283 -22.94 15.38 15.96
N ILE A 284 -21.86 15.59 15.20
CA ILE A 284 -20.77 14.60 15.09
C ILE A 284 -20.08 14.40 16.44
N ASN A 285 -19.68 15.49 17.11
CA ASN A 285 -19.00 15.38 18.40
C ASN A 285 -19.93 14.80 19.48
N LYS A 286 -21.24 15.09 19.45
CA LYS A 286 -22.22 14.48 20.34
C LYS A 286 -22.33 12.96 20.13
N ALA A 287 -22.31 12.48 18.88
CA ALA A 287 -22.30 11.05 18.58
C ALA A 287 -21.03 10.37 19.13
N ILE A 288 -19.86 11.03 18.99
CA ILE A 288 -18.58 10.57 19.56
C ILE A 288 -18.65 10.52 21.09
N ASP A 289 -19.23 11.56 21.72
CA ASP A 289 -19.38 11.63 23.18
C ASP A 289 -20.27 10.51 23.72
N GLU A 290 -21.40 10.26 23.09
CA GLU A 290 -22.32 9.19 23.50
C GLU A 290 -21.72 7.80 23.27
N CYS A 291 -21.04 7.58 22.15
CA CYS A 291 -20.30 6.35 21.90
C CYS A 291 -19.24 6.09 22.99
N ALA A 292 -18.46 7.11 23.33
CA ALA A 292 -17.44 7.01 24.38
C ALA A 292 -18.02 6.71 25.76
N LYS A 293 -19.13 7.36 26.13
CA LYS A 293 -19.84 7.10 27.42
C LYS A 293 -20.33 5.66 27.53
N GLN A 294 -20.68 5.02 26.42
CA GLN A 294 -21.10 3.62 26.37
C GLN A 294 -19.91 2.64 26.25
N GLY A 295 -18.70 3.15 26.36
CA GLY A 295 -17.46 2.37 26.36
C GLY A 295 -16.90 2.06 24.99
N GLY A 296 -17.27 2.87 23.96
CA GLY A 296 -16.75 2.80 22.61
C GLY A 296 -17.63 2.05 21.62
N GLY A 297 -17.22 2.04 20.36
CA GLY A 297 -17.93 1.46 19.23
C GLY A 297 -17.62 2.18 17.91
N THR A 298 -18.58 2.14 16.99
CA THR A 298 -18.46 2.80 15.69
C THR A 298 -19.36 4.05 15.63
N VAL A 299 -18.77 5.21 15.36
CA VAL A 299 -19.51 6.41 14.99
C VAL A 299 -19.61 6.42 13.47
N LEU A 300 -20.84 6.29 12.96
CA LEU A 300 -21.12 6.15 11.54
C LEU A 300 -21.45 7.51 10.92
N ILE A 301 -20.66 7.91 9.93
CA ILE A 301 -20.98 8.98 8.98
C ILE A 301 -21.56 8.31 7.72
N PRO A 302 -22.88 8.33 7.52
CA PRO A 302 -23.51 7.66 6.39
C PRO A 302 -23.30 8.44 5.09
N ARG A 303 -23.77 7.87 3.98
CA ARG A 303 -23.76 8.55 2.68
C ARG A 303 -24.40 9.94 2.75
N GLY A 304 -23.73 10.95 2.21
CA GLY A 304 -24.18 12.34 2.16
C GLY A 304 -23.03 13.33 2.29
N SER A 305 -23.32 14.62 2.19
CA SER A 305 -22.34 15.71 2.31
C SER A 305 -22.53 16.44 3.64
N PHE A 306 -21.52 16.43 4.49
CA PHE A 306 -21.57 16.98 5.84
C PHE A 306 -20.50 18.05 6.02
N VAL A 307 -20.90 19.32 6.14
CA VAL A 307 -19.99 20.39 6.53
C VAL A 307 -19.78 20.35 8.04
N THR A 308 -18.52 20.47 8.49
CA THR A 308 -18.20 20.43 9.91
C THR A 308 -17.02 21.33 10.26
N GLY A 309 -16.91 21.75 11.51
CA GLY A 309 -15.68 22.21 12.15
C GLY A 309 -14.87 21.02 12.71
N PRO A 310 -14.02 21.25 13.71
CA PRO A 310 -13.19 20.21 14.29
C PRO A 310 -13.97 19.00 14.83
N ILE A 311 -13.48 17.82 14.51
CA ILE A 311 -13.91 16.53 15.07
C ILE A 311 -12.93 16.12 16.15
N ILE A 312 -13.41 15.92 17.37
CA ILE A 312 -12.61 15.58 18.55
C ILE A 312 -12.78 14.09 18.87
N MET A 313 -11.78 13.31 18.57
CA MET A 313 -11.79 11.86 18.79
C MET A 313 -11.73 11.51 20.29
N LYS A 314 -12.17 10.32 20.63
CA LYS A 314 -12.07 9.73 21.96
C LYS A 314 -11.59 8.27 21.89
N SER A 315 -11.11 7.75 23.00
CA SER A 315 -10.64 6.35 23.07
C SER A 315 -11.76 5.35 22.75
N ASN A 316 -11.38 4.22 22.18
CA ASN A 316 -12.25 3.10 21.81
C ASN A 316 -13.29 3.44 20.73
N ILE A 317 -12.98 4.40 19.84
CA ILE A 317 -13.90 4.84 18.77
C ILE A 317 -13.31 4.57 17.40
N ASN A 318 -14.13 3.94 16.57
CA ASN A 318 -13.97 3.90 15.13
C ASN A 318 -14.88 4.95 14.47
N LEU A 319 -14.32 6.01 13.90
CA LEU A 319 -15.03 6.94 13.05
C LEU A 319 -15.13 6.35 11.64
N HIS A 320 -16.29 5.81 11.29
CA HIS A 320 -16.50 5.10 10.03
C HIS A 320 -17.27 5.96 9.02
N LEU A 321 -16.67 6.14 7.83
CA LEU A 321 -17.26 6.88 6.73
C LEU A 321 -17.79 5.90 5.68
N ASP A 322 -19.09 5.81 5.54
CA ASP A 322 -19.73 4.97 4.53
C ASP A 322 -19.35 5.37 3.10
N LYS A 323 -19.59 4.45 2.17
CA LYS A 323 -19.43 4.73 0.73
C LYS A 323 -20.33 5.90 0.31
N GLY A 324 -19.71 6.96 -0.20
CA GLY A 324 -20.38 8.20 -0.60
C GLY A 324 -20.64 9.17 0.55
N ALA A 325 -20.03 8.94 1.71
CA ALA A 325 -19.90 9.98 2.74
C ALA A 325 -18.83 10.99 2.33
N LEU A 326 -19.16 12.26 2.37
CA LEU A 326 -18.25 13.38 2.14
C LEU A 326 -18.31 14.33 3.33
N VAL A 327 -17.22 14.36 4.09
CA VAL A 327 -17.02 15.33 5.19
C VAL A 327 -16.24 16.52 4.65
N ILE A 328 -16.78 17.70 4.73
CA ILE A 328 -16.17 18.95 4.26
C ILE A 328 -15.87 19.83 5.48
N PHE A 329 -14.61 20.13 5.71
CA PHE A 329 -14.23 21.01 6.81
C PHE A 329 -14.54 22.46 6.45
N SER A 330 -15.16 23.18 7.39
CA SER A 330 -15.59 24.57 7.20
C SER A 330 -14.43 25.48 6.81
N PRO A 331 -14.62 26.41 5.86
CA PRO A 331 -13.64 27.44 5.55
C PRO A 331 -13.65 28.60 6.56
N ASP A 332 -14.59 28.62 7.51
CA ASP A 332 -14.68 29.67 8.55
C ASP A 332 -13.59 29.46 9.61
N PHE A 333 -12.56 30.32 9.60
CA PHE A 333 -11.45 30.29 10.55
C PHE A 333 -11.88 30.40 12.02
N ASN A 334 -13.09 30.94 12.31
CA ASN A 334 -13.60 31.02 13.68
C ASN A 334 -13.96 29.66 14.28
N GLN A 335 -14.18 28.64 13.44
CA GLN A 335 -14.40 27.28 13.89
C GLN A 335 -13.12 26.62 14.48
N TYR A 336 -11.94 27.21 14.25
CA TYR A 336 -10.65 26.62 14.60
C TYR A 336 -9.90 27.53 15.60
N PRO A 337 -10.12 27.39 16.90
CA PRO A 337 -9.40 28.18 17.90
C PRO A 337 -7.89 27.95 17.83
N LEU A 338 -7.09 28.91 18.28
CA LEU A 338 -5.67 28.72 18.47
C LEU A 338 -5.42 27.75 19.62
N VAL A 339 -4.53 26.78 19.38
CA VAL A 339 -4.12 25.77 20.34
C VAL A 339 -2.60 25.63 20.36
N THR A 340 -2.07 25.15 21.48
CA THR A 340 -0.68 24.68 21.52
C THR A 340 -0.59 23.38 20.72
N SER A 341 0.31 23.34 19.76
CA SER A 341 0.52 22.22 18.85
C SER A 341 2.01 22.14 18.51
N SER A 342 2.35 21.36 17.50
CA SER A 342 3.68 21.32 16.92
C SER A 342 3.62 21.63 15.42
N PHE A 343 4.67 22.26 14.92
CA PHE A 343 4.85 22.46 13.48
C PHE A 343 6.34 22.48 13.15
N GLU A 344 6.71 21.73 12.12
CA GLU A 344 8.10 21.56 11.74
C GLU A 344 9.00 21.16 12.92
N GLY A 345 8.53 20.23 13.75
CA GLY A 345 9.29 19.64 14.84
C GLY A 345 9.50 20.50 16.10
N VAL A 346 8.82 21.65 16.22
CA VAL A 346 8.86 22.54 17.39
C VAL A 346 7.46 22.87 17.91
N ASP A 347 7.35 23.19 19.19
CA ASP A 347 6.09 23.62 19.80
C ASP A 347 5.66 24.98 19.23
N ALA A 348 4.41 25.07 18.81
CA ALA A 348 3.88 26.24 18.13
C ALA A 348 2.38 26.46 18.40
N ALA A 349 1.96 27.73 18.39
CA ALA A 349 0.55 28.09 18.25
C ALA A 349 0.10 27.77 16.82
N ARG A 350 -0.99 27.01 16.69
CA ARG A 350 -1.62 26.66 15.41
C ARG A 350 -3.14 26.74 15.56
N CYS A 351 -3.85 26.91 14.46
CA CYS A 351 -5.29 26.64 14.45
C CYS A 351 -5.53 25.15 14.78
N GLN A 352 -6.61 24.89 15.49
CA GLN A 352 -6.99 23.51 15.82
C GLN A 352 -7.18 22.68 14.56
N SER A 353 -6.65 21.46 14.58
CA SER A 353 -6.76 20.52 13.44
C SER A 353 -8.20 20.10 13.19
N PRO A 354 -8.59 19.94 11.92
CA PRO A 354 -9.90 19.40 11.53
C PRO A 354 -10.26 18.08 12.22
N VAL A 355 -9.30 17.17 12.40
CA VAL A 355 -9.49 15.97 13.23
C VAL A 355 -8.39 15.91 14.27
N VAL A 356 -8.79 15.76 15.53
CA VAL A 356 -7.87 15.73 16.69
C VAL A 356 -8.06 14.45 17.50
N ALA A 357 -6.95 13.77 17.74
CA ALA A 357 -6.85 12.69 18.71
C ALA A 357 -5.62 12.95 19.59
N GLU A 358 -5.81 13.05 20.89
CA GLU A 358 -4.73 13.39 21.83
C GLU A 358 -4.84 12.56 23.10
N ASN A 359 -3.75 11.87 23.46
CA ASN A 359 -3.67 10.99 24.64
C ASN A 359 -4.76 9.90 24.66
N LEU A 360 -5.00 9.24 23.51
CA LEU A 360 -6.06 8.27 23.32
C LEU A 360 -5.52 6.87 23.01
N GLU A 361 -6.35 5.86 23.30
CA GLU A 361 -6.09 4.48 22.90
C GLU A 361 -7.24 3.90 22.08
N ASN A 362 -6.91 2.94 21.21
CA ASN A 362 -7.87 2.23 20.36
C ASN A 362 -8.75 3.20 19.56
N ILE A 363 -8.16 3.87 18.60
CA ILE A 363 -8.87 4.81 17.72
C ILE A 363 -8.74 4.37 16.27
N ALA A 364 -9.79 4.61 15.49
CA ALA A 364 -9.76 4.37 14.06
C ALA A 364 -10.51 5.45 13.25
N ILE A 365 -10.06 5.63 12.01
CA ILE A 365 -10.79 6.33 10.94
C ILE A 365 -10.85 5.35 9.78
N THR A 366 -12.05 4.87 9.44
CA THR A 366 -12.20 3.79 8.45
C THR A 366 -13.29 4.06 7.42
N GLY A 367 -13.31 3.22 6.39
CA GLY A 367 -14.36 3.19 5.38
C GLY A 367 -14.08 4.03 4.14
N PRO A 368 -14.80 3.76 3.03
CA PRO A 368 -14.47 4.30 1.70
C PRO A 368 -15.01 5.73 1.44
N GLY A 369 -15.29 6.49 2.50
CA GLY A 369 -15.69 7.88 2.39
C GLY A 369 -14.52 8.84 2.23
N ILE A 370 -14.85 10.14 2.12
CA ILE A 370 -13.88 11.21 1.84
C ILE A 370 -13.96 12.26 2.96
N MET A 371 -12.79 12.70 3.42
CA MET A 371 -12.63 13.90 4.23
C MET A 371 -11.90 14.96 3.41
N ASN A 372 -12.53 16.09 3.16
CA ASN A 372 -11.97 17.24 2.44
C ASN A 372 -11.61 18.36 3.41
N GLY A 373 -10.31 18.63 3.55
CA GLY A 373 -9.78 19.64 4.46
C GLY A 373 -10.03 21.09 4.05
N ASN A 374 -10.61 21.29 2.85
CA ASN A 374 -10.94 22.61 2.28
C ASN A 374 -9.75 23.59 2.27
N GLY A 375 -8.55 23.04 2.09
CA GLY A 375 -7.28 23.73 2.22
C GLY A 375 -7.06 24.87 1.23
N PHE A 376 -7.89 25.01 0.21
CA PHE A 376 -7.86 26.15 -0.71
C PHE A 376 -8.00 27.48 0.01
N TYR A 377 -8.77 27.53 1.08
CA TYR A 377 -8.96 28.74 1.89
C TYR A 377 -7.79 29.01 2.83
N TRP A 378 -6.91 28.05 3.06
CA TRP A 378 -5.81 28.16 4.01
C TRP A 378 -4.46 28.45 3.35
N ARG A 379 -4.20 27.84 2.19
CA ARG A 379 -2.87 27.82 1.59
C ARG A 379 -2.61 29.08 0.78
N PRO A 380 -1.44 29.71 0.96
CA PRO A 380 -1.02 30.75 0.02
C PRO A 380 -0.78 30.13 -1.37
N VAL A 381 -1.09 30.86 -2.42
CA VAL A 381 -0.92 30.42 -3.81
C VAL A 381 0.01 31.37 -4.53
N LYS A 382 1.10 30.84 -5.09
CA LYS A 382 2.03 31.61 -5.92
C LYS A 382 1.54 31.67 -7.36
N LYS A 383 1.55 32.86 -7.95
CA LYS A 383 1.11 33.10 -9.33
C LYS A 383 1.86 32.22 -10.34
N GLU A 384 3.16 32.00 -10.16
CA GLU A 384 4.01 31.16 -11.03
C GLU A 384 3.58 29.68 -11.10
N LYS A 385 2.77 29.22 -10.15
CA LYS A 385 2.26 27.84 -10.09
C LYS A 385 0.95 27.67 -10.87
N LEU A 386 0.37 28.72 -11.40
CA LEU A 386 -0.90 28.71 -12.12
C LEU A 386 -0.73 29.37 -13.50
N THR A 387 -1.56 28.97 -14.45
CA THR A 387 -1.71 29.71 -15.71
C THR A 387 -2.40 31.06 -15.44
N GLU A 388 -2.27 32.03 -16.35
CA GLU A 388 -2.94 33.32 -16.22
C GLU A 388 -4.46 33.19 -16.07
N THR A 389 -5.08 32.23 -16.75
CA THR A 389 -6.52 31.95 -16.64
C THR A 389 -6.87 31.38 -15.28
N GLN A 390 -6.12 30.38 -14.81
CA GLN A 390 -6.31 29.80 -13.46
C GLN A 390 -6.08 30.83 -12.36
N TRP A 391 -5.09 31.71 -12.51
CA TRP A 391 -4.82 32.78 -11.56
C TRP A 391 -6.00 33.76 -11.45
N LYS A 392 -6.53 34.23 -12.59
CA LYS A 392 -7.71 35.10 -12.62
C LYS A 392 -8.92 34.44 -11.98
N GLN A 393 -9.17 33.18 -12.32
CA GLN A 393 -10.28 32.41 -11.77
C GLN A 393 -10.12 32.24 -10.25
N HIS A 394 -8.93 31.92 -9.77
CA HIS A 394 -8.65 31.79 -8.34
C HIS A 394 -8.95 33.07 -7.56
N LEU A 395 -8.52 34.22 -8.07
CA LEU A 395 -8.80 35.52 -7.44
C LEU A 395 -10.32 35.84 -7.42
N GLN A 396 -11.03 35.41 -8.43
CA GLN A 396 -12.48 35.60 -8.52
C GLN A 396 -13.22 34.69 -7.54
N ASP A 397 -12.84 33.42 -7.44
CA ASP A 397 -13.55 32.40 -6.67
C ASP A 397 -13.30 32.53 -5.16
N TYR A 398 -12.10 32.93 -4.76
CA TYR A 398 -11.68 32.90 -3.35
C TYR A 398 -11.51 34.27 -2.71
N GLY A 399 -11.59 35.36 -3.47
CA GLY A 399 -11.33 36.72 -2.94
C GLY A 399 -9.91 36.85 -2.39
N GLY A 400 -9.78 37.22 -1.10
CA GLY A 400 -8.47 37.32 -0.41
C GLY A 400 -7.65 38.57 -0.77
N VAL A 401 -6.34 38.52 -0.48
CA VAL A 401 -5.43 39.62 -0.66
C VAL A 401 -4.14 39.18 -1.35
N LEU A 402 -3.45 40.13 -1.99
CA LEU A 402 -2.18 39.83 -2.66
C LEU A 402 -0.97 40.41 -1.87
N SER A 403 0.16 39.69 -1.98
CA SER A 403 1.46 40.27 -1.57
C SER A 403 1.75 41.59 -2.28
N ALA A 404 2.64 42.42 -1.72
CA ALA A 404 3.01 43.73 -2.28
C ALA A 404 3.48 43.64 -3.75
N ASP A 405 4.19 42.58 -4.12
CA ASP A 405 4.64 42.28 -5.48
C ASP A 405 3.58 41.65 -6.38
N LYS A 406 2.38 41.41 -5.86
CA LYS A 406 1.22 40.77 -6.52
C LYS A 406 1.52 39.35 -7.05
N LYS A 407 2.53 38.68 -6.50
CA LYS A 407 2.92 37.32 -6.96
C LYS A 407 2.40 36.21 -6.07
N THR A 408 1.91 36.54 -4.87
CA THR A 408 1.36 35.54 -3.95
C THR A 408 -0.01 35.96 -3.45
N TRP A 409 -0.97 35.07 -3.50
CA TRP A 409 -2.30 35.24 -2.93
C TRP A 409 -2.35 34.69 -1.52
N TYR A 410 -3.07 35.37 -0.64
CA TYR A 410 -3.39 34.95 0.73
C TYR A 410 -4.88 35.06 0.98
N SER A 411 -5.43 34.16 1.82
CA SER A 411 -6.86 34.10 2.11
C SER A 411 -7.42 35.32 2.85
N SER A 412 -6.58 36.05 3.60
CA SER A 412 -6.98 37.20 4.40
C SER A 412 -5.79 38.15 4.70
N GLU A 413 -6.10 39.33 5.19
CA GLU A 413 -5.08 40.29 5.73
C GLU A 413 -4.30 39.67 6.89
N LYS A 414 -4.94 38.88 7.77
CA LYS A 414 -4.26 38.17 8.86
C LYS A 414 -3.27 37.13 8.32
N ALA A 415 -3.64 36.41 7.25
CA ALA A 415 -2.74 35.49 6.60
C ALA A 415 -1.53 36.19 5.96
N LEU A 416 -1.75 37.30 5.26
CA LEU A 416 -0.66 38.15 4.72
C LEU A 416 0.25 38.67 5.83
N LYS A 417 -0.32 39.24 6.90
CA LYS A 417 0.44 39.73 8.06
C LYS A 417 1.31 38.63 8.66
N GLY A 418 0.75 37.42 8.80
CA GLY A 418 1.47 36.26 9.30
C GLY A 418 2.66 35.88 8.42
N SER A 419 2.52 35.95 7.10
CA SER A 419 3.61 35.62 6.15
C SER A 419 4.81 36.58 6.26
N LEU A 420 4.61 37.79 6.76
CA LEU A 420 5.63 38.82 6.95
C LEU A 420 6.22 38.82 8.37
N THR A 421 5.71 37.98 9.27
CA THR A 421 6.11 37.93 10.68
C THR A 421 7.17 36.83 10.89
N ASN A 422 8.33 37.22 11.44
CA ASN A 422 9.38 36.28 11.79
C ASN A 422 8.96 35.36 12.97
N ASN A 423 9.44 34.12 12.98
CA ASN A 423 9.18 33.15 14.04
C ASN A 423 7.68 32.98 14.36
N ILE A 424 6.86 33.05 13.33
CA ILE A 424 5.41 33.01 13.45
C ILE A 424 4.94 31.72 14.17
N GLY A 425 4.10 31.88 15.17
CA GLY A 425 3.52 30.78 15.94
C GLY A 425 4.45 30.18 17.00
N LYS A 426 5.74 30.50 17.08
CA LYS A 426 6.63 29.95 18.11
C LYS A 426 6.23 30.40 19.52
N LEU A 427 6.03 29.45 20.43
CA LEU A 427 5.68 29.67 21.83
C LEU A 427 6.95 29.80 22.70
N THR A 428 7.84 30.71 22.33
CA THR A 428 9.08 31.05 23.07
C THR A 428 8.93 32.39 23.78
N ASP A 429 9.82 32.67 24.71
CA ASP A 429 9.97 33.99 25.34
C ASP A 429 8.70 34.53 26.01
N GLY A 430 7.90 33.63 26.62
CA GLY A 430 6.69 34.00 27.36
C GLY A 430 5.47 34.32 26.51
N LYS A 431 5.54 34.14 25.19
CA LYS A 431 4.40 34.33 24.29
C LYS A 431 3.26 33.32 24.59
N LYS A 432 2.04 33.83 24.50
CA LYS A 432 0.79 33.06 24.71
C LYS A 432 0.01 32.95 23.40
N LEU A 433 -0.96 32.05 23.34
CA LEU A 433 -1.81 31.85 22.16
C LEU A 433 -2.47 33.16 21.69
N VAL A 434 -2.95 33.99 22.63
CA VAL A 434 -3.61 35.27 22.32
C VAL A 434 -2.72 36.25 21.55
N ASP A 435 -1.40 36.14 21.68
CA ASP A 435 -0.46 37.03 20.97
C ASP A 435 -0.40 36.74 19.45
N PHE A 436 -1.03 35.68 19.03
CA PHE A 436 -1.07 35.25 17.63
C PHE A 436 -2.45 35.41 16.95
N GLU A 437 -3.46 35.97 17.64
CA GLU A 437 -4.82 36.15 17.08
C GLU A 437 -4.84 37.01 15.81
N ASP A 438 -3.96 37.99 15.72
CA ASP A 438 -3.84 38.88 14.57
C ASP A 438 -3.21 38.26 13.32
N VAL A 439 -2.69 37.05 13.44
CA VAL A 439 -2.03 36.27 12.37
C VAL A 439 -2.58 34.84 12.27
N LYS A 440 -3.66 34.59 12.96
CA LYS A 440 -4.27 33.28 13.13
C LYS A 440 -4.47 32.54 11.80
N ASP A 441 -4.99 33.22 10.78
CA ASP A 441 -5.30 32.61 9.49
C ASP A 441 -4.07 32.11 8.73
N PHE A 442 -2.87 32.55 9.10
CA PHE A 442 -1.61 32.04 8.60
C PHE A 442 -1.16 30.76 9.32
N LEU A 443 -1.63 30.53 10.54
CA LEU A 443 -1.24 29.40 11.38
C LEU A 443 -2.05 28.14 11.01
N ARG A 444 -1.90 27.71 9.77
CA ARG A 444 -2.60 26.59 9.15
C ARG A 444 -2.50 25.31 9.99
N PRO A 445 -3.61 24.59 10.25
CA PRO A 445 -3.58 23.34 10.98
C PRO A 445 -3.12 22.18 10.08
N ASN A 446 -2.55 21.13 10.67
CA ASN A 446 -2.49 19.81 10.05
C ASN A 446 -3.90 19.24 10.00
N MET A 447 -4.26 18.50 8.94
CA MET A 447 -5.65 18.07 8.77
C MET A 447 -6.05 16.99 9.79
N ILE A 448 -5.27 15.92 9.88
CA ILE A 448 -5.45 14.84 10.86
C ILE A 448 -4.27 14.90 11.82
N ARG A 449 -4.53 15.29 13.07
CA ARG A 449 -3.51 15.33 14.13
C ARG A 449 -3.76 14.24 15.16
N ILE A 450 -2.80 13.32 15.27
CA ILE A 450 -2.82 12.23 16.26
C ILE A 450 -1.58 12.37 17.13
N TYR A 451 -1.78 12.64 18.41
CA TYR A 451 -0.72 12.98 19.35
C TYR A 451 -0.78 12.11 20.61
N GLN A 452 0.35 11.44 20.93
CA GLN A 452 0.47 10.57 22.10
C GLN A 452 -0.64 9.50 22.18
N CYS A 453 -0.96 8.90 21.05
CA CYS A 453 -2.00 7.88 20.96
C CYS A 453 -1.40 6.48 20.75
N LYS A 454 -2.22 5.46 21.06
CA LYS A 454 -1.83 4.05 20.97
C LYS A 454 -2.90 3.21 20.31
N ASN A 455 -2.49 2.18 19.56
CA ASN A 455 -3.37 1.30 18.79
C ASN A 455 -4.26 2.11 17.82
N ILE A 456 -3.68 2.54 16.72
CA ILE A 456 -4.30 3.44 15.75
C ILE A 456 -4.52 2.68 14.45
N LEU A 457 -5.71 2.84 13.85
CA LEU A 457 -6.04 2.31 12.53
C LEU A 457 -6.58 3.42 11.63
N ILE A 458 -5.96 3.61 10.47
CA ILE A 458 -6.55 4.39 9.36
C ILE A 458 -6.66 3.44 8.17
N GLU A 459 -7.91 3.20 7.71
CA GLU A 459 -8.13 2.19 6.66
C GLU A 459 -9.21 2.61 5.67
N ASP A 460 -8.93 2.41 4.37
CA ASP A 460 -9.83 2.59 3.21
C ASP A 460 -10.28 4.03 2.92
N VAL A 461 -9.97 4.99 3.77
CA VAL A 461 -10.45 6.38 3.68
C VAL A 461 -9.65 7.21 2.68
N THR A 462 -10.29 8.26 2.15
CA THR A 462 -9.62 9.28 1.33
C THR A 462 -9.55 10.60 2.09
N PHE A 463 -8.33 11.15 2.23
CA PHE A 463 -8.10 12.51 2.69
C PHE A 463 -7.70 13.39 1.52
N GLU A 464 -8.30 14.54 1.39
CA GLU A 464 -7.98 15.44 0.29
C GLU A 464 -7.96 16.90 0.71
N ASN A 465 -7.20 17.68 -0.05
CA ASN A 465 -7.19 19.13 0.03
C ASN A 465 -6.87 19.66 1.44
N SER A 466 -5.79 19.18 2.02
CA SER A 466 -5.34 19.55 3.38
C SER A 466 -4.90 21.02 3.50
N PRO A 467 -5.15 21.67 4.64
CA PRO A 467 -4.62 23.01 4.94
C PRO A 467 -3.09 23.08 5.03
N ALA A 468 -2.47 22.07 5.64
CA ALA A 468 -1.02 21.88 5.76
C ALA A 468 -0.72 20.38 5.67
N TRP A 469 0.14 19.78 6.53
CA TRP A 469 0.37 18.33 6.55
C TRP A 469 -0.93 17.55 6.69
N THR A 470 -1.11 16.53 5.86
CA THR A 470 -2.39 15.84 5.78
C THR A 470 -2.61 14.91 6.97
N THR A 471 -1.67 14.01 7.21
CA THR A 471 -1.76 13.05 8.32
C THR A 471 -0.51 13.18 9.16
N HIS A 472 -0.62 13.81 10.32
CA HIS A 472 0.48 13.99 11.25
C HIS A 472 0.26 13.17 12.51
N MET A 473 1.10 12.16 12.68
CA MET A 473 1.16 11.34 13.89
C MET A 473 2.42 11.67 14.66
N MET A 474 2.27 11.97 15.94
CA MET A 474 3.39 12.39 16.77
C MET A 474 3.39 11.64 18.09
N MET A 475 4.56 11.13 18.49
CA MET A 475 4.78 10.42 19.77
C MET A 475 3.77 9.28 20.00
N SER A 476 3.38 8.59 18.94
CA SER A 476 2.32 7.57 18.94
C SER A 476 2.89 6.19 18.60
N GLU A 477 2.20 5.13 19.03
CA GLU A 477 2.67 3.76 18.85
C GLU A 477 1.57 2.78 18.41
N HIS A 478 1.97 1.67 17.78
CA HIS A 478 1.11 0.66 17.19
C HIS A 478 0.14 1.28 16.17
N ILE A 479 0.73 1.76 15.08
CA ILE A 479 0.04 2.50 14.02
C ILE A 479 -0.14 1.57 12.82
N THR A 480 -1.37 1.42 12.34
CA THR A 480 -1.69 0.75 11.08
C THR A 480 -2.36 1.75 10.14
N ILE A 481 -1.75 1.99 8.99
CA ILE A 481 -2.30 2.81 7.91
C ILE A 481 -2.39 1.93 6.68
N LYS A 482 -3.62 1.67 6.22
CA LYS A 482 -3.86 0.73 5.14
C LYS A 482 -4.83 1.27 4.12
N ASN A 483 -4.50 1.08 2.84
CA ASN A 483 -5.31 1.55 1.71
C ASN A 483 -5.79 3.02 1.86
N LEU A 484 -4.99 3.85 2.53
CA LEU A 484 -5.23 5.29 2.65
C LEU A 484 -4.94 5.96 1.30
N LYS A 485 -5.84 6.84 0.87
CA LYS A 485 -5.63 7.71 -0.29
C LYS A 485 -5.52 9.15 0.17
N VAL A 486 -4.44 9.81 -0.23
CA VAL A 486 -4.27 11.26 -0.01
C VAL A 486 -4.22 11.95 -1.36
N LYS A 487 -5.00 13.02 -1.52
CA LYS A 487 -5.05 13.84 -2.73
C LYS A 487 -4.95 15.32 -2.38
N ASN A 488 -3.80 15.90 -2.66
CA ASN A 488 -3.58 17.34 -2.55
C ASN A 488 -3.19 17.92 -3.91
N PRO A 489 -3.41 19.21 -4.15
CA PRO A 489 -2.93 19.82 -5.38
C PRO A 489 -1.40 19.81 -5.42
N TRP A 490 -0.82 19.52 -6.58
CA TRP A 490 0.63 19.45 -6.81
C TRP A 490 1.39 20.73 -6.42
N TYR A 491 0.71 21.88 -6.40
CA TYR A 491 1.25 23.17 -5.97
C TYR A 491 1.02 23.47 -4.48
N GLY A 492 0.48 22.52 -3.73
CA GLY A 492 0.13 22.70 -2.32
C GLY A 492 1.38 22.79 -1.44
N THR A 493 1.61 23.95 -0.85
CA THR A 493 2.74 24.18 0.07
C THR A 493 2.50 23.48 1.41
N ASN A 494 3.46 22.68 1.87
CA ASN A 494 3.40 21.88 3.11
C ASN A 494 2.19 20.94 3.16
N THR A 495 1.87 20.30 2.04
CA THR A 495 0.79 19.30 1.97
C THR A 495 1.34 17.89 2.05
N ASP A 496 2.35 17.66 2.89
CA ASP A 496 2.90 16.32 3.16
C ASP A 496 1.76 15.34 3.37
N ALA A 497 1.82 14.15 2.76
CA ALA A 497 0.71 13.21 2.82
C ALA A 497 0.68 12.47 4.16
N LEU A 498 1.82 12.00 4.63
CA LEU A 498 1.97 11.29 5.90
C LEU A 498 3.27 11.70 6.59
N ASP A 499 3.15 12.19 7.80
CA ASP A 499 4.26 12.49 8.71
C ASP A 499 4.19 11.59 9.96
N LEU A 500 5.20 10.75 10.13
CA LEU A 500 5.43 9.98 11.35
C LEU A 500 6.53 10.66 12.14
N GLU A 501 6.19 11.35 13.24
CA GLU A 501 7.12 12.10 14.08
C GLU A 501 7.28 11.46 15.47
N SER A 502 8.47 10.98 15.79
CA SER A 502 8.74 10.31 17.08
C SER A 502 7.78 9.13 17.36
N CYS A 503 7.42 8.39 16.31
CA CYS A 503 6.47 7.27 16.36
C CYS A 503 7.20 5.93 16.44
N LYS A 504 6.48 4.90 16.91
CA LYS A 504 7.03 3.54 17.05
C LYS A 504 6.02 2.48 16.62
N ASN A 505 6.54 1.37 16.04
CA ASN A 505 5.73 0.23 15.62
C ASN A 505 4.63 0.63 14.62
N ALA A 506 5.02 1.08 13.42
CA ALA A 506 4.09 1.52 12.40
C ALA A 506 4.11 0.62 11.15
N LEU A 507 2.93 0.34 10.60
CA LEU A 507 2.71 -0.29 9.30
C LEU A 507 1.98 0.70 8.38
N VAL A 508 2.57 0.98 7.22
CA VAL A 508 1.96 1.75 6.14
C VAL A 508 1.89 0.83 4.92
N GLU A 509 0.70 0.41 4.54
CA GLU A 509 0.53 -0.62 3.50
C GLU A 509 -0.57 -0.25 2.51
N ASP A 510 -0.34 -0.58 1.23
CA ASP A 510 -1.32 -0.43 0.14
C ASP A 510 -1.81 1.02 -0.07
N CYS A 511 -1.04 2.02 0.34
CA CYS A 511 -1.45 3.43 0.34
C CYS A 511 -1.12 4.14 -0.98
N ASN A 512 -1.89 5.20 -1.27
CA ASN A 512 -1.76 6.01 -2.47
C ASN A 512 -1.68 7.49 -2.08
N PHE A 513 -0.53 8.13 -2.34
CA PHE A 513 -0.28 9.51 -1.96
C PHE A 513 0.00 10.37 -3.21
N ASP A 514 -0.87 11.33 -3.48
CA ASP A 514 -0.71 12.35 -4.52
C ASP A 514 -0.70 13.72 -3.83
N THR A 515 0.45 14.38 -3.79
CA THR A 515 0.62 15.57 -2.98
C THR A 515 1.65 16.56 -3.55
N GLY A 516 1.61 17.80 -3.07
CA GLY A 516 2.51 18.89 -3.50
C GLY A 516 3.75 19.06 -2.63
N ASP A 517 3.92 18.26 -1.57
CA ASP A 517 5.11 18.23 -0.72
C ASP A 517 5.53 16.76 -0.47
N ASP A 518 6.15 16.40 0.64
CA ASP A 518 6.67 15.04 0.88
C ASP A 518 5.54 13.98 0.94
N GLY A 519 5.78 12.80 0.39
CA GLY A 519 4.84 11.68 0.39
C GLY A 519 4.78 10.97 1.73
N ILE A 520 5.77 10.12 2.03
CA ILE A 520 5.90 9.43 3.32
C ILE A 520 7.11 10.02 4.04
N CYS A 521 6.87 10.76 5.10
CA CYS A 521 7.90 11.52 5.79
C CYS A 521 8.14 11.03 7.22
N ILE A 522 9.39 10.75 7.54
CA ILE A 522 9.83 10.29 8.84
C ILE A 522 10.52 11.44 9.56
N LYS A 523 9.97 11.83 10.70
CA LYS A 523 10.43 12.97 11.50
C LYS A 523 10.65 12.56 12.98
N SER A 524 11.40 13.36 13.74
CA SER A 524 11.64 13.13 15.17
C SER A 524 12.03 14.41 15.92
N GLY A 525 11.39 15.51 15.54
CA GLY A 525 11.62 16.82 16.14
C GLY A 525 12.81 17.55 15.58
N ARG A 526 12.91 18.84 15.91
CA ARG A 526 13.84 19.80 15.33
C ARG A 526 14.82 20.35 16.35
N ASP A 527 16.10 20.37 15.97
CA ASP A 527 17.20 21.04 16.68
C ASP A 527 17.28 20.65 18.19
N ALA A 528 17.39 21.62 19.08
CA ALA A 528 17.52 21.37 20.52
C ALA A 528 16.28 20.69 21.12
N GLU A 529 15.07 21.03 20.67
CA GLU A 529 13.83 20.42 21.17
C GLU A 529 13.74 18.96 20.76
N GLY A 530 14.04 18.62 19.50
CA GLY A 530 14.07 17.24 19.03
C GLY A 530 15.11 16.39 19.75
N ARG A 531 16.32 16.93 19.96
CA ARG A 531 17.37 16.24 20.75
C ARG A 531 16.98 16.07 22.21
N LYS A 532 16.35 17.07 22.83
CA LYS A 532 15.85 17.00 24.22
C LYS A 532 14.73 15.96 24.35
N ARG A 533 13.82 15.90 23.37
CA ARG A 533 12.78 14.87 23.31
C ARG A 533 13.41 13.47 23.27
N GLY A 534 14.48 13.28 22.50
CA GLY A 534 15.25 12.02 22.43
C GLY A 534 14.42 10.81 21.99
N MET A 535 13.34 11.03 21.27
CA MET A 535 12.43 9.98 20.77
C MET A 535 12.60 9.82 19.26
N PRO A 536 13.27 8.76 18.80
CA PRO A 536 13.36 8.47 17.37
C PRO A 536 12.00 8.03 16.82
N THR A 537 11.81 8.17 15.52
CA THR A 537 10.83 7.35 14.82
C THR A 537 11.49 6.04 14.47
N GLN A 538 10.89 4.93 14.90
CA GLN A 538 11.52 3.62 14.79
C GLN A 538 10.53 2.47 14.58
N ASP A 539 11.06 1.34 14.07
CA ASP A 539 10.31 0.11 13.87
C ASP A 539 9.12 0.32 12.90
N VAL A 540 9.40 0.84 11.70
CA VAL A 540 8.41 1.20 10.68
C VAL A 540 8.52 0.29 9.46
N ILE A 541 7.38 -0.22 9.02
CA ILE A 541 7.22 -0.96 7.77
C ILE A 541 6.41 -0.11 6.79
N VAL A 542 6.96 0.13 5.60
CA VAL A 542 6.26 0.75 4.46
C VAL A 542 6.25 -0.27 3.33
N ASN A 543 5.07 -0.72 2.93
CA ASN A 543 4.93 -1.78 1.93
C ASN A 543 3.86 -1.45 0.90
N ASN A 544 4.16 -1.73 -0.38
CA ASN A 544 3.22 -1.62 -1.49
C ASN A 544 2.51 -0.25 -1.58
N CYS A 545 3.26 0.84 -1.36
CA CYS A 545 2.74 2.20 -1.44
C CYS A 545 3.13 2.87 -2.77
N THR A 546 2.23 3.72 -3.28
CA THR A 546 2.51 4.54 -4.46
C THR A 546 2.46 6.02 -4.08
N VAL A 547 3.48 6.78 -4.51
CA VAL A 547 3.56 8.23 -4.29
C VAL A 547 3.66 8.94 -5.63
N TYR A 548 2.83 9.97 -5.83
CA TYR A 548 2.80 10.80 -7.03
C TYR A 548 3.15 12.26 -6.71
N HIS A 549 3.87 12.92 -7.62
CA HIS A 549 4.11 14.38 -7.69
C HIS A 549 4.72 15.02 -6.43
N ALA A 550 5.13 14.23 -5.46
CA ALA A 550 5.66 14.71 -4.18
C ALA A 550 7.09 15.28 -4.32
N HIS A 551 7.51 16.14 -3.37
CA HIS A 551 8.92 16.54 -3.26
C HIS A 551 9.84 15.36 -2.89
N GLY A 552 9.33 14.36 -2.19
CA GLY A 552 10.03 13.13 -1.90
C GLY A 552 9.07 11.95 -1.77
N GLY A 553 9.44 10.78 -2.31
CA GLY A 553 8.64 9.56 -2.20
C GLY A 553 8.66 9.01 -0.78
N PHE A 554 9.82 8.54 -0.32
CA PHE A 554 10.11 8.23 1.08
C PHE A 554 11.19 9.19 1.59
N VAL A 555 10.89 9.89 2.68
CA VAL A 555 11.70 11.00 3.18
C VAL A 555 12.07 10.80 4.64
N VAL A 556 13.33 11.02 4.98
CA VAL A 556 13.81 11.16 6.36
C VAL A 556 14.21 12.61 6.59
N GLY A 557 13.53 13.29 7.50
CA GLY A 557 13.82 14.68 7.86
C GLY A 557 13.00 15.72 7.07
N SER A 558 13.41 17.00 7.14
CA SER A 558 14.60 17.56 7.82
C SER A 558 14.51 17.54 9.37
N GLU A 559 13.35 17.46 9.95
CA GLU A 559 13.09 17.43 11.40
C GLU A 559 13.35 16.01 11.95
N MET A 560 14.64 15.59 12.06
CA MET A 560 15.02 14.24 12.47
C MET A 560 16.00 14.24 13.65
N SER A 561 15.96 15.26 14.50
CA SER A 561 16.92 15.47 15.58
C SER A 561 16.85 14.45 16.71
N GLY A 562 15.72 13.75 16.88
CA GLY A 562 15.55 12.64 17.82
C GLY A 562 16.06 11.30 17.27
N GLY A 563 16.43 11.25 15.99
CA GLY A 563 16.90 10.03 15.32
C GLY A 563 15.82 9.26 14.57
N THR A 564 16.27 8.29 13.77
CA THR A 564 15.43 7.39 12.97
C THR A 564 16.14 6.04 12.84
N ASN A 565 15.47 4.95 13.18
CA ASN A 565 16.05 3.62 13.03
C ASN A 565 15.02 2.53 12.71
N ASN A 566 15.52 1.40 12.20
CA ASN A 566 14.73 0.21 11.91
C ASN A 566 13.56 0.49 10.95
N MET A 567 13.86 0.97 9.75
CA MET A 567 12.88 1.19 8.68
C MET A 567 12.97 0.09 7.62
N PHE A 568 11.83 -0.43 7.21
CA PHE A 568 11.73 -1.36 6.10
C PHE A 568 10.76 -0.82 5.05
N VAL A 569 11.29 -0.41 3.88
CA VAL A 569 10.53 0.16 2.76
C VAL A 569 10.60 -0.82 1.60
N SER A 570 9.46 -1.37 1.17
CA SER A 570 9.44 -2.40 0.14
C SER A 570 8.27 -2.28 -0.83
N ASN A 571 8.46 -2.78 -2.05
CA ASN A 571 7.43 -2.90 -3.08
C ASN A 571 6.73 -1.56 -3.40
N CYS A 572 7.43 -0.44 -3.23
CA CYS A 572 6.87 0.88 -3.44
C CYS A 572 7.13 1.40 -4.85
N THR A 573 6.28 2.34 -5.30
CA THR A 573 6.43 3.00 -6.59
C THR A 573 6.33 4.51 -6.40
N PHE A 574 7.34 5.25 -6.85
CA PHE A 574 7.37 6.72 -6.81
C PHE A 574 7.39 7.27 -8.23
N ILE A 575 6.39 8.10 -8.59
CA ILE A 575 6.14 8.57 -9.96
C ILE A 575 6.06 10.09 -9.97
N GLY A 576 6.92 10.74 -10.76
CA GLY A 576 6.95 12.20 -10.87
C GLY A 576 7.28 12.89 -9.54
N THR A 577 8.00 12.21 -8.64
CA THR A 577 8.54 12.83 -7.42
C THR A 577 9.86 13.52 -7.72
N ASP A 578 10.11 14.70 -7.11
CA ASP A 578 11.40 15.39 -7.31
C ASP A 578 12.57 14.50 -6.88
N ILE A 579 12.41 13.73 -5.81
CA ILE A 579 13.40 12.76 -5.30
C ILE A 579 12.66 11.53 -4.77
N GLY A 580 12.96 10.34 -5.28
CA GLY A 580 12.30 9.10 -4.82
C GLY A 580 12.63 8.75 -3.36
N LEU A 581 13.92 8.69 -3.02
CA LEU A 581 14.43 8.46 -1.67
C LEU A 581 15.21 9.67 -1.19
N ARG A 582 14.72 10.35 -0.17
CA ARG A 582 15.26 11.63 0.26
C ARG A 582 15.65 11.62 1.74
N PHE A 583 16.95 11.81 2.01
CA PHE A 583 17.49 12.02 3.35
C PHE A 583 17.95 13.46 3.47
N LYS A 584 17.23 14.28 4.23
CA LYS A 584 17.49 15.71 4.36
C LYS A 584 17.77 16.11 5.81
N THR A 585 18.88 16.79 6.01
CA THR A 585 19.33 17.30 7.31
C THR A 585 20.30 18.44 7.15
N ASN A 586 20.74 19.04 8.23
CA ASN A 586 21.84 19.98 8.27
C ASN A 586 22.69 19.80 9.54
N ARG A 587 23.86 20.45 9.61
CA ARG A 587 24.82 20.28 10.72
C ARG A 587 24.24 20.60 12.11
N GLY A 588 23.27 21.50 12.22
CA GLY A 588 22.65 21.89 13.49
C GLY A 588 21.59 20.91 14.01
N ARG A 589 21.06 20.04 13.14
CA ARG A 589 19.98 19.09 13.50
C ARG A 589 20.44 18.06 14.52
N GLY A 590 21.56 17.40 14.27
CA GLY A 590 21.93 16.17 14.97
C GLY A 590 20.97 15.02 14.65
N GLY A 591 20.96 14.05 15.54
CA GLY A 591 20.18 12.80 15.35
C GLY A 591 20.94 11.76 14.54
N MET A 592 20.61 10.49 14.77
CA MET A 592 21.22 9.34 14.12
C MET A 592 20.20 8.69 13.18
N VAL A 593 20.62 8.31 11.99
CA VAL A 593 19.81 7.57 11.00
C VAL A 593 20.51 6.25 10.75
N GLU A 594 19.86 5.15 11.09
CA GLU A 594 20.47 3.82 10.97
C GLU A 594 19.43 2.74 10.66
N ASN A 595 19.89 1.61 10.13
CA ASN A 595 19.06 0.45 9.81
C ASN A 595 17.88 0.79 8.89
N ILE A 596 18.15 1.49 7.80
CA ILE A 596 17.15 1.80 6.78
C ILE A 596 17.30 0.81 5.61
N TYR A 597 16.32 -0.05 5.44
CA TYR A 597 16.31 -1.07 4.39
C TYR A 597 15.29 -0.71 3.33
N VAL A 598 15.74 -0.59 2.10
CA VAL A 598 14.89 -0.27 0.94
C VAL A 598 15.04 -1.37 -0.10
N ASN A 599 13.92 -1.95 -0.51
CA ASN A 599 13.92 -3.07 -1.43
C ASN A 599 12.75 -3.00 -2.41
N ASN A 600 12.99 -3.39 -3.67
CA ASN A 600 11.98 -3.46 -4.72
C ASN A 600 11.17 -2.16 -4.83
N VAL A 601 11.87 -1.03 -4.99
CA VAL A 601 11.26 0.30 -5.18
C VAL A 601 11.44 0.74 -6.63
N ASN A 602 10.34 1.03 -7.31
CA ASN A 602 10.33 1.60 -8.65
C ASN A 602 10.26 3.12 -8.56
N MET A 603 11.16 3.81 -9.23
CA MET A 603 11.17 5.27 -9.34
C MET A 603 11.10 5.64 -10.81
N LYS A 604 10.15 6.51 -11.15
CA LYS A 604 9.91 6.94 -12.52
C LYS A 604 9.62 8.45 -12.52
N ASP A 605 10.34 9.17 -13.38
CA ASP A 605 10.10 10.59 -13.68
C ASP A 605 8.80 10.77 -14.49
#